data_694652af0e46b6a4eedc921263c95eeb
#
_entry.id   694652af0e46b6a4eedc921263c95eeb
#
_cell.length_a   1.000
_cell.length_b   1.000
_cell.length_c   1.000
_cell.angle_alpha   90.00
_cell.angle_beta   90.00
_cell.angle_gamma   90.00
#
_symmetry.space_group_name_H-M   'P 1'
#
loop_
_entity.id
_entity.type
_entity.pdbx_description
1 polymer ?
#
loop_
_entity_poly.entity_id
_entity_poly.type
_entity_poly.pdbx_seq_one_letter_code
_entity_poly.pdbx_strand_id
1 'polypeptide(L)'
;MDRYKTEHPDKPVKDWAKSKTFRDLRKDLLDDLESRGLCGSHFVDKVDEYMRLWVIGRQLNDDIQQNGVVIPYKNGQNQFGTTDNKSVNALVRVSAQMLQIWRALGFVDQAVSQPTDSGGDDDEL
;
A
#
# COMPACT_ATOMS: atom_id res chain seq x y z
N MET A 1 4.81 5.23 -29.15
CA MET A 1 4.65 4.82 -29.08
C MET A 1 4.87 3.76 -28.53
N ASP A 2 5.02 3.24 -28.81
CA ASP A 2 5.21 2.07 -28.48
C ASP A 2 6.43 1.76 -27.75
N ARG A 3 7.32 2.71 -27.59
CA ARG A 3 8.45 2.54 -26.78
C ARG A 3 8.10 2.09 -25.41
N TYR A 4 7.04 2.67 -24.90
CA TYR A 4 6.58 2.28 -23.60
C TYR A 4 6.13 0.84 -23.57
N LYS A 5 5.45 0.41 -24.60
CA LYS A 5 5.05 -0.96 -24.69
C LYS A 5 6.21 -1.91 -24.83
N THR A 6 7.22 -1.52 -25.57
CA THR A 6 8.33 -2.41 -25.76
C THR A 6 9.17 -2.55 -24.51
N GLU A 7 9.10 -1.58 -23.64
CA GLU A 7 9.86 -1.68 -22.41
C GLU A 7 9.21 -2.62 -21.40
N HIS A 8 7.90 -2.78 -21.50
CA HIS A 8 7.19 -3.54 -20.49
C HIS A 8 6.30 -4.64 -21.03
N PRO A 9 6.47 -5.08 -22.26
CA PRO A 9 5.49 -6.00 -22.81
C PRO A 9 5.54 -7.37 -22.21
N ASP A 10 6.70 -7.76 -21.70
CA ASP A 10 6.85 -9.12 -21.25
C ASP A 10 6.75 -9.28 -19.75
N LYS A 11 6.47 -8.22 -19.05
CA LYS A 11 6.40 -8.31 -17.60
C LYS A 11 4.98 -8.47 -17.17
N PRO A 12 4.65 -9.64 -16.61
CA PRO A 12 3.28 -9.82 -16.15
C PRO A 12 3.02 -8.92 -14.96
N VAL A 13 1.86 -8.33 -14.94
CA VAL A 13 1.43 -7.52 -13.81
C VAL A 13 0.68 -8.42 -12.87
N LYS A 14 1.12 -8.46 -11.63
CA LYS A 14 0.45 -9.28 -10.64
C LYS A 14 -0.92 -8.70 -10.33
N ASP A 15 -1.92 -9.54 -10.34
CA ASP A 15 -3.26 -9.13 -10.00
C ASP A 15 -3.45 -9.28 -8.50
N TRP A 16 -3.13 -8.22 -7.79
CA TRP A 16 -3.20 -8.25 -6.34
C TRP A 16 -4.60 -8.46 -5.82
N ALA A 17 -5.60 -8.01 -6.59
CA ALA A 17 -6.99 -8.17 -6.16
C ALA A 17 -7.44 -9.62 -6.15
N LYS A 18 -6.73 -10.47 -6.90
CA LYS A 18 -7.08 -11.88 -6.95
C LYS A 18 -6.11 -12.75 -6.15
N SER A 19 -5.20 -12.13 -5.43
CA SER A 19 -4.19 -12.88 -4.70
C SER A 19 -4.76 -13.48 -3.43
N LYS A 20 -4.10 -14.54 -2.97
CA LYS A 20 -4.47 -15.15 -1.70
C LYS A 20 -4.28 -14.17 -0.56
N THR A 21 -3.20 -13.36 -0.61
CA THR A 21 -2.95 -12.38 0.42
C THR A 21 -4.11 -11.40 0.54
N PHE A 22 -4.66 -10.96 -0.59
CA PHE A 22 -5.81 -10.07 -0.59
C PHE A 22 -7.00 -10.73 0.12
N ARG A 23 -7.30 -11.95 -0.27
CA ARG A 23 -8.46 -12.64 0.29
C ARG A 23 -8.30 -12.89 1.78
N ASP A 24 -7.10 -13.29 2.19
CA ASP A 24 -6.85 -13.57 3.60
C ASP A 24 -6.94 -12.30 4.43
N LEU A 25 -6.35 -11.22 3.94
CA LEU A 25 -6.38 -9.95 4.68
C LEU A 25 -7.81 -9.45 4.81
N ARG A 26 -8.57 -9.47 3.72
CA ARG A 26 -9.95 -9.01 3.76
C ARG A 26 -10.78 -9.83 4.76
N LYS A 27 -10.59 -11.13 4.72
CA LYS A 27 -11.31 -12.00 5.64
C LYS A 27 -10.94 -11.71 7.08
N ASP A 28 -9.66 -11.54 7.35
CA ASP A 28 -9.21 -11.27 8.70
C ASP A 28 -9.78 -9.95 9.23
N LEU A 29 -9.83 -8.92 8.40
CA LEU A 29 -10.39 -7.65 8.81
C LEU A 29 -11.87 -7.78 9.12
N LEU A 30 -12.60 -8.47 8.26
CA LEU A 30 -14.04 -8.66 8.47
C LEU A 30 -14.32 -9.52 9.70
N ASP A 31 -13.52 -10.57 9.90
CA ASP A 31 -13.70 -11.42 11.06
C ASP A 31 -13.45 -10.65 12.36
N ASP A 32 -12.45 -9.79 12.35
CA ASP A 32 -12.16 -8.99 13.53
C ASP A 32 -13.30 -8.02 13.84
N LEU A 33 -13.82 -7.36 12.81
CA LEU A 33 -14.96 -6.46 13.01
C LEU A 33 -16.17 -7.21 13.52
N GLU A 34 -16.43 -8.38 12.96
CA GLU A 34 -17.57 -9.17 13.38
C GLU A 34 -17.43 -9.58 14.85
N SER A 35 -16.22 -9.93 15.27
CA SER A 35 -16.00 -10.32 16.66
C SER A 35 -16.28 -9.18 17.63
N ARG A 36 -16.29 -7.95 17.14
CA ARG A 36 -16.60 -6.78 17.92
C ARG A 36 -18.03 -6.30 17.71
N GLY A 37 -18.84 -7.09 17.00
CA GLY A 37 -20.23 -6.73 16.76
C GLY A 37 -20.44 -5.71 15.65
N LEU A 38 -19.43 -5.48 14.84
CA LEU A 38 -19.49 -4.47 13.78
C LEU A 38 -19.68 -5.15 12.45
N CYS A 39 -20.90 -5.62 12.18
CA CYS A 39 -21.16 -6.42 11.00
C CYS A 39 -22.06 -5.73 9.96
N GLY A 40 -22.35 -4.46 10.12
CA GLY A 40 -23.21 -3.78 9.15
C GLY A 40 -22.52 -3.63 7.81
N SER A 41 -23.33 -3.44 6.77
CA SER A 41 -22.80 -3.32 5.41
C SER A 41 -21.87 -2.13 5.26
N HIS A 42 -22.07 -1.10 6.07
CA HIS A 42 -21.18 0.07 5.98
C HIS A 42 -19.79 -0.26 6.48
N PHE A 43 -19.64 -1.22 7.39
CA PHE A 43 -18.32 -1.67 7.81
C PHE A 43 -17.66 -2.48 6.70
N VAL A 44 -18.44 -3.34 6.04
CA VAL A 44 -17.92 -4.11 4.91
C VAL A 44 -17.46 -3.17 3.81
N ASP A 45 -18.25 -2.15 3.52
CA ASP A 45 -17.91 -1.18 2.50
C ASP A 45 -16.61 -0.46 2.84
N LYS A 46 -16.41 -0.14 4.10
CA LYS A 46 -15.18 0.53 4.52
C LYS A 46 -13.96 -0.39 4.41
N VAL A 47 -14.15 -1.67 4.71
CA VAL A 47 -13.08 -2.65 4.52
C VAL A 47 -12.75 -2.76 3.03
N ASP A 48 -13.77 -2.76 2.18
CA ASP A 48 -13.52 -2.85 0.74
C ASP A 48 -12.80 -1.61 0.22
N GLU A 49 -13.08 -0.45 0.78
CA GLU A 49 -12.33 0.75 0.44
C GLU A 49 -10.86 0.61 0.84
N TYR A 50 -10.62 0.10 2.04
CA TYR A 50 -9.27 -0.17 2.50
C TYR A 50 -8.56 -1.13 1.56
N MET A 51 -9.25 -2.18 1.14
CA MET A 51 -8.65 -3.18 0.26
C MET A 51 -8.37 -2.64 -1.14
N ARG A 52 -9.21 -1.71 -1.63
CA ARG A 52 -8.89 -1.05 -2.90
C ARG A 52 -7.60 -0.26 -2.80
N LEU A 53 -7.44 0.46 -1.71
CA LEU A 53 -6.20 1.21 -1.49
C LEU A 53 -5.01 0.27 -1.32
N TRP A 54 -5.23 -0.87 -0.67
CA TRP A 54 -4.17 -1.86 -0.51
C TRP A 54 -3.66 -2.33 -1.86
N VAL A 55 -4.58 -2.59 -2.80
CA VAL A 55 -4.19 -3.01 -4.14
C VAL A 55 -3.39 -1.92 -4.83
N ILE A 56 -3.88 -0.68 -4.75
CA ILE A 56 -3.17 0.43 -5.36
C ILE A 56 -1.78 0.58 -4.76
N GLY A 57 -1.67 0.44 -3.45
CA GLY A 57 -0.38 0.52 -2.77
C GLY A 57 0.59 -0.55 -3.24
N ARG A 58 0.09 -1.78 -3.44
CA ARG A 58 0.95 -2.86 -3.95
C ARG A 58 1.42 -2.58 -5.35
N GLN A 59 0.54 -2.05 -6.19
CA GLN A 59 0.91 -1.71 -7.56
C GLN A 59 1.95 -0.59 -7.59
N LEU A 60 1.78 0.41 -6.75
CA LEU A 60 2.74 1.50 -6.66
C LEU A 60 4.10 1.00 -6.17
N ASN A 61 4.08 0.11 -5.18
CA ASN A 61 5.30 -0.47 -4.66
C ASN A 61 6.02 -1.29 -5.72
N ASP A 62 5.26 -2.05 -6.51
CA ASP A 62 5.85 -2.83 -7.61
C ASP A 62 6.53 -1.90 -8.61
N ASP A 63 5.89 -0.78 -8.93
CA ASP A 63 6.48 0.18 -9.85
C ASP A 63 7.77 0.75 -9.28
N ILE A 64 7.78 1.10 -8.01
CA ILE A 64 8.97 1.66 -7.39
C ILE A 64 10.10 0.64 -7.39
N GLN A 65 9.79 -0.61 -7.11
CA GLN A 65 10.83 -1.64 -7.10
C GLN A 65 11.37 -1.92 -8.48
N GLN A 66 10.53 -1.83 -9.49
CA GLN A 66 10.97 -2.04 -10.84
C GLN A 66 11.73 -0.87 -11.42
N ASN A 67 11.28 0.32 -11.18
CA ASN A 67 11.78 1.51 -11.84
C ASN A 67 12.57 2.45 -10.95
N GLY A 68 12.52 2.24 -9.64
CA GLY A 68 13.30 3.04 -8.70
C GLY A 68 12.57 4.28 -8.24
N VAL A 69 13.20 4.96 -7.30
CA VAL A 69 12.67 6.18 -6.72
C VAL A 69 12.84 7.37 -7.67
N VAL A 70 13.88 7.29 -8.49
CA VAL A 70 14.19 8.31 -9.47
C VAL A 70 14.22 7.63 -10.84
N ILE A 71 13.58 8.23 -11.82
CA ILE A 71 13.52 7.63 -13.14
C ILE A 71 14.17 8.55 -14.15
N PRO A 72 14.76 7.99 -15.20
CA PRO A 72 15.37 8.81 -16.25
C PRO A 72 14.31 9.42 -17.15
N TYR A 73 14.61 10.56 -17.70
CA TYR A 73 13.75 11.12 -18.71
C TYR A 73 14.61 11.78 -19.78
N LYS A 74 14.02 11.96 -20.93
CA LYS A 74 14.67 12.63 -22.04
C LYS A 74 13.77 13.77 -22.49
N ASN A 75 14.34 14.98 -22.53
CA ASN A 75 13.59 16.15 -22.93
C ASN A 75 14.31 16.74 -24.13
N GLY A 76 13.91 16.32 -25.33
CA GLY A 76 14.57 16.73 -26.54
C GLY A 76 15.74 15.83 -26.87
N GLN A 77 16.47 16.19 -27.93
CA GLN A 77 17.49 15.31 -28.47
C GLN A 77 18.67 15.15 -27.55
N ASN A 78 19.09 16.24 -26.95
CA ASN A 78 20.31 16.22 -26.17
C ASN A 78 20.09 16.51 -24.71
N GLN A 79 18.86 16.45 -24.26
CA GLN A 79 18.57 16.76 -22.86
C GLN A 79 18.10 15.52 -22.14
N PHE A 80 18.93 15.08 -21.24
CA PHE A 80 18.63 13.92 -20.42
C PHE A 80 18.67 14.34 -18.97
N GLY A 81 17.90 13.70 -18.17
CA GLY A 81 17.94 13.98 -16.76
C GLY A 81 17.20 12.90 -16.00
N THR A 82 16.95 13.19 -14.74
CA THR A 82 16.20 12.29 -13.90
C THR A 82 15.09 13.08 -13.23
N THR A 83 14.04 12.37 -12.89
CA THR A 83 12.92 12.98 -12.20
C THR A 83 12.42 11.99 -11.16
N ASP A 84 11.73 12.52 -10.17
CA ASP A 84 11.19 11.65 -9.14
C ASP A 84 10.14 10.72 -9.73
N ASN A 85 10.13 9.50 -9.22
CA ASN A 85 9.08 8.58 -9.58
C ASN A 85 7.82 8.99 -8.80
N LYS A 86 6.79 9.37 -9.53
CA LYS A 86 5.56 9.86 -8.91
C LYS A 86 4.89 8.81 -8.05
N SER A 87 5.20 7.56 -8.26
CA SER A 87 4.63 6.49 -7.46
C SER A 87 5.05 6.59 -6.00
N VAL A 88 6.21 7.20 -5.72
CA VAL A 88 6.66 7.33 -4.34
C VAL A 88 5.72 8.24 -3.55
N ASN A 89 5.41 9.42 -4.09
CA ASN A 89 4.51 10.32 -3.40
C ASN A 89 3.08 9.78 -3.36
N ALA A 90 2.68 9.10 -4.43
CA ALA A 90 1.36 8.48 -4.46
C ALA A 90 1.25 7.41 -3.38
N LEU A 91 2.30 6.61 -3.20
CA LEU A 91 2.28 5.57 -2.18
C LEU A 91 2.18 6.16 -0.78
N VAL A 92 2.88 7.27 -0.54
CA VAL A 92 2.79 7.93 0.76
C VAL A 92 1.36 8.37 1.04
N ARG A 93 0.69 8.94 0.04
CA ARG A 93 -0.69 9.39 0.21
C ARG A 93 -1.64 8.23 0.43
N VAL A 94 -1.44 7.14 -0.32
CA VAL A 94 -2.26 5.94 -0.17
C VAL A 94 -2.09 5.37 1.23
N SER A 95 -0.85 5.29 1.70
CA SER A 95 -0.57 4.74 3.03
C SER A 95 -1.20 5.59 4.12
N ALA A 96 -1.17 6.91 3.96
CA ALA A 96 -1.78 7.79 4.94
C ALA A 96 -3.29 7.59 4.99
N GLN A 97 -3.92 7.44 3.83
CA GLN A 97 -5.36 7.23 3.77
C GLN A 97 -5.74 5.87 4.35
N MET A 98 -4.94 4.85 4.07
CA MET A 98 -5.17 3.53 4.65
C MET A 98 -5.10 3.58 6.17
N LEU A 99 -4.16 4.34 6.70
CA LEU A 99 -4.03 4.46 8.14
C LEU A 99 -5.26 5.13 8.75
N GLN A 100 -5.81 6.13 8.06
CA GLN A 100 -7.02 6.77 8.55
C GLN A 100 -8.19 5.81 8.60
N ILE A 101 -8.36 4.98 7.57
CA ILE A 101 -9.43 4.00 7.57
C ILE A 101 -9.19 2.95 8.65
N TRP A 102 -7.94 2.53 8.81
CA TRP A 102 -7.55 1.57 9.84
C TRP A 102 -8.00 2.05 11.21
N ARG A 103 -7.68 3.31 11.51
CA ARG A 103 -8.05 3.88 12.80
C ARG A 103 -9.54 4.08 12.94
N ALA A 104 -10.20 4.50 11.85
CA ALA A 104 -11.64 4.70 11.88
C ALA A 104 -12.38 3.39 12.16
N LEU A 105 -11.82 2.26 11.72
CA LEU A 105 -12.42 0.97 11.98
C LEU A 105 -12.03 0.42 13.36
N GLY A 106 -11.23 1.17 14.11
CA GLY A 106 -10.89 0.78 15.45
C GLY A 106 -9.76 -0.22 15.59
N PHE A 107 -9.02 -0.46 14.51
CA PHE A 107 -7.86 -1.33 14.61
C PHE A 107 -6.74 -0.62 15.34
N VAL A 108 -5.99 -1.38 16.11
CA VAL A 108 -4.91 -0.86 16.92
C VAL A 108 -3.60 -1.42 16.42
N ASP A 109 -2.62 -0.54 16.31
CA ASP A 109 -1.28 -0.97 15.96
C ASP A 109 -0.62 -1.55 17.18
N GLN A 110 -0.60 -2.86 17.27
CA GLN A 110 -0.10 -3.54 18.44
C GLN A 110 1.37 -3.25 18.68
N ALA A 111 2.13 -3.09 17.61
CA ALA A 111 3.55 -2.83 17.76
C ALA A 111 3.80 -1.49 18.40
N VAL A 112 2.96 -0.50 18.11
CA VAL A 112 3.10 0.82 18.68
C VAL A 112 2.55 0.86 20.11
N SER A 113 1.45 0.19 20.34
CA SER A 113 0.79 0.25 21.64
C SER A 113 1.47 -0.59 22.68
N GLN A 114 2.39 -1.49 22.33
CA GLN A 114 3.08 -2.28 23.31
C GLN A 114 4.10 -1.45 24.02
N PRO A 115 4.03 -1.39 25.27
CA PRO A 115 4.99 -0.59 26.01
C PRO A 115 6.36 -1.18 25.93
N THR A 116 7.03 -1.05 26.03
CA THR A 116 7.93 -1.45 25.90
C THR A 116 8.71 -1.68 26.66
N ASP A 117 8.13 -1.95 26.70
CA ASP A 117 8.53 -2.22 27.12
C ASP A 117 9.32 -2.23 27.36
N SER A 118 9.47 -2.16 27.49
CA SER A 118 10.05 -2.13 27.71
C SER A 118 10.72 -1.80 27.76
N GLY A 119 10.92 -1.55 27.92
CA GLY A 119 11.45 -1.10 28.03
C GLY A 119 12.23 -0.89 27.88
N GLY A 120 12.31 -0.89 27.96
CA GLY A 120 12.77 -0.49 27.89
C GLY A 120 13.63 -0.41 27.52
N ASP A 121 13.63 -0.41 27.52
CA ASP A 121 14.15 -0.23 27.32
C ASP A 121 14.82 0.06 27.03
N ASP A 122 14.82 0.15 27.06
CA ASP A 122 15.17 0.57 26.97
C ASP A 122 15.84 0.98 26.89
N ASP A 123 15.90 1.10 27.01
CA ASP A 123 16.27 1.61 27.16
C ASP A 123 17.06 1.83 27.08
N GLU A 124 17.16 1.84 27.07
CA GLU A 124 17.58 2.11 27.20
C GLU A 124 18.10 2.45 27.04
N LEU A 125 18.34 2.59 27.05
CA LEU A 125 18.57 2.98 27.08
C LEU A 125 18.94 3.22 27.10
#